data_052a913f402dacde0740c4428d39d0b8
#
_entry.id   052a913f402dacde0740c4428d39d0b8
#
_cell.length_a   1.000
_cell.length_b   1.000
_cell.length_c   1.000
_cell.angle_alpha   90.00
_cell.angle_beta   90.00
_cell.angle_gamma   90.00
#
_symmetry.space_group_name_H-M   'P 1'
#
loop_
_entity.id
_entity.type
_entity.pdbx_description
1 polymer ?
#
loop_
_entity_poly.entity_id
_entity_poly.type
_entity_poly.pdbx_seq_one_letter_code
_entity_poly.pdbx_strand_id
1 'polypeptide(L)'
;MMWNKFYKPHRKAGNPLYNDDCLYTPGVVVFKSDISFPERMEEKDWYQVDVITCAAPNLRNMPSNLMNPFTGNVPADIEDDGLYELHLQRLERVFRVAAANGAEVLILGAFGCGAFCNPPAVVARAFKAVQEKYASYFETIEYAVFCGGHETRNYDAFCEVFGAEKKYDLSRFLEAHEKDYQRALQEVKAGYKRTHWMWYIFPQILGLGHSRTAVFYSISDIGEAKAYLKDDILGTHTIELCEALLALETNDAVEVFDWPDDMKLKSCMTLFEMADPEQELFGAVLDKFFSGERDENTIKLLKKKK
;
A
#
# COMPACT_ATOMS: atom_id res chain seq x y z
N MET A 1 -33.15 16.11 -11.05
CA MET A 1 -32.77 17.52 -11.31
C MET A 1 -31.25 17.67 -11.51
N MET A 2 -30.39 17.08 -10.70
CA MET A 2 -28.91 17.12 -10.81
C MET A 2 -28.36 16.56 -12.12
N TRP A 3 -28.96 15.46 -12.64
CA TRP A 3 -28.56 14.88 -13.91
C TRP A 3 -28.53 15.92 -15.06
N ASN A 4 -29.57 16.70 -15.21
CA ASN A 4 -29.68 17.68 -16.32
C ASN A 4 -28.82 18.93 -16.12
N LYS A 5 -28.59 19.35 -14.87
CA LYS A 5 -27.88 20.59 -14.54
C LYS A 5 -26.36 20.37 -14.38
N PHE A 6 -25.91 19.21 -13.93
CA PHE A 6 -24.52 18.91 -13.67
C PHE A 6 -23.98 17.80 -14.57
N TYR A 7 -24.43 16.56 -14.42
CA TYR A 7 -23.80 15.40 -15.10
C TYR A 7 -23.95 15.42 -16.62
N LYS A 8 -25.12 15.77 -17.16
CA LYS A 8 -25.37 15.75 -18.61
C LYS A 8 -24.53 16.77 -19.40
N PRO A 9 -24.37 18.04 -18.96
CA PRO A 9 -23.44 18.97 -19.58
C PRO A 9 -22.00 18.49 -19.61
N HIS A 10 -21.49 18.01 -18.48
CA HIS A 10 -20.12 17.51 -18.37
C HIS A 10 -19.86 16.31 -19.29
N ARG A 11 -20.79 15.36 -19.37
CA ARG A 11 -20.67 14.22 -20.29
C ARG A 11 -20.67 14.63 -21.76
N LYS A 12 -21.37 15.73 -22.14
CA LYS A 12 -21.43 16.23 -23.49
C LYS A 12 -20.23 17.09 -23.89
N ALA A 13 -19.49 17.61 -22.94
CA ALA A 13 -18.38 18.52 -23.18
C ALA A 13 -17.22 17.89 -23.97
N GLY A 14 -17.09 16.55 -23.95
CA GLY A 14 -16.08 15.83 -24.73
C GLY A 14 -14.63 16.10 -24.32
N ASN A 15 -14.41 16.77 -23.19
CA ASN A 15 -13.08 17.13 -22.68
C ASN A 15 -12.62 16.12 -21.61
N PRO A 16 -11.55 15.33 -21.84
CA PRO A 16 -11.03 14.39 -20.86
C PRO A 16 -10.45 15.06 -19.62
N LEU A 17 -10.03 16.32 -19.69
CA LEU A 17 -9.51 17.06 -18.54
C LEU A 17 -10.64 17.55 -17.62
N TYR A 18 -11.90 17.54 -18.08
CA TYR A 18 -13.07 18.08 -17.38
C TYR A 18 -12.92 19.58 -17.04
N ASN A 19 -13.68 20.06 -16.05
CA ASN A 19 -13.60 21.42 -15.52
C ASN A 19 -13.56 21.41 -13.97
N ASP A 20 -13.55 22.58 -13.35
CA ASP A 20 -13.42 22.76 -11.90
C ASP A 20 -14.76 22.76 -11.16
N ASP A 21 -15.86 22.37 -11.82
CA ASP A 21 -17.15 22.31 -11.16
C ASP A 21 -17.18 21.23 -10.07
N CYS A 22 -17.62 21.63 -8.89
CA CYS A 22 -17.81 20.76 -7.74
C CYS A 22 -19.26 20.66 -7.35
N LEU A 23 -19.67 19.51 -6.88
CA LEU A 23 -20.96 19.25 -6.28
C LEU A 23 -20.78 19.03 -4.77
N TYR A 24 -21.40 19.89 -3.95
CA TYR A 24 -21.44 19.70 -2.50
C TYR A 24 -22.77 19.02 -2.11
N THR A 25 -22.67 17.95 -1.37
CA THR A 25 -23.81 17.15 -0.90
C THR A 25 -23.71 16.99 0.61
N PRO A 26 -24.46 17.77 1.42
CA PRO A 26 -24.44 17.66 2.86
C PRO A 26 -25.23 16.46 3.38
N GLY A 27 -24.83 15.95 4.54
CA GLY A 27 -25.59 14.99 5.33
C GLY A 27 -25.79 13.62 4.67
N VAL A 28 -24.80 13.14 3.92
CA VAL A 28 -24.83 11.80 3.34
C VAL A 28 -24.68 10.76 4.42
N VAL A 29 -25.65 9.83 4.52
CA VAL A 29 -25.63 8.77 5.54
C VAL A 29 -24.72 7.63 5.11
N VAL A 30 -23.72 7.33 5.92
CA VAL A 30 -22.91 6.13 5.81
C VAL A 30 -23.53 5.04 6.66
N PHE A 31 -23.94 3.93 6.05
CA PHE A 31 -24.68 2.84 6.68
C PHE A 31 -24.10 1.45 6.42
N LYS A 32 -22.95 1.38 5.73
CA LYS A 32 -22.22 0.15 5.45
C LYS A 32 -20.81 0.22 6.00
N SER A 33 -20.32 -0.93 6.46
CA SER A 33 -18.93 -1.09 6.91
C SER A 33 -17.92 -0.90 5.78
N ASP A 34 -16.71 -0.49 6.14
CA ASP A 34 -15.55 -0.34 5.24
C ASP A 34 -14.71 -1.63 5.23
N ILE A 35 -15.27 -2.67 4.62
CA ILE A 35 -14.59 -3.96 4.42
C ILE A 35 -14.74 -4.42 2.97
N SER A 36 -13.97 -5.44 2.55
CA SER A 36 -13.98 -5.96 1.17
C SER A 36 -15.37 -6.40 0.68
N PHE A 37 -16.24 -6.84 1.59
CA PHE A 37 -17.65 -7.14 1.35
C PHE A 37 -18.50 -6.29 2.29
N PRO A 38 -18.84 -5.03 1.93
CA PRO A 38 -19.50 -4.09 2.82
C PRO A 38 -20.85 -4.61 3.35
N GLU A 39 -20.97 -4.75 4.66
CA GLU A 39 -22.18 -5.17 5.34
C GLU A 39 -22.95 -3.95 5.88
N ARG A 40 -24.28 -4.12 6.04
CA ARG A 40 -25.10 -3.07 6.65
C ARG A 40 -24.80 -3.01 8.14
N MET A 41 -24.40 -1.84 8.63
CA MET A 41 -24.20 -1.56 10.04
C MET A 41 -25.55 -1.48 10.79
N GLU A 42 -25.51 -1.64 12.11
CA GLU A 42 -26.68 -1.32 12.95
C GLU A 42 -27.00 0.19 12.88
N GLU A 43 -28.27 0.56 13.01
CA GLU A 43 -28.70 1.97 12.86
C GLU A 43 -28.02 2.92 13.87
N LYS A 44 -27.65 2.43 15.04
CA LYS A 44 -26.92 3.19 16.07
C LYS A 44 -25.49 3.58 15.65
N ASP A 45 -24.91 2.84 14.69
CA ASP A 45 -23.55 3.02 14.19
C ASP A 45 -23.52 3.82 12.87
N TRP A 46 -24.69 4.24 12.37
CA TRP A 46 -24.77 5.10 11.20
C TRP A 46 -24.27 6.50 11.53
N TYR A 47 -23.57 7.10 10.59
CA TYR A 47 -23.09 8.48 10.73
C TYR A 47 -23.28 9.26 9.44
N GLN A 48 -23.15 10.58 9.54
CA GLN A 48 -23.29 11.47 8.39
C GLN A 48 -21.97 12.12 8.04
N VAL A 49 -21.77 12.31 6.75
CA VAL A 49 -20.63 13.05 6.18
C VAL A 49 -21.12 13.98 5.08
N ASP A 50 -20.40 15.06 4.87
CA ASP A 50 -20.61 15.89 3.70
C ASP A 50 -19.68 15.41 2.59
N VAL A 51 -20.18 15.38 1.35
CA VAL A 51 -19.43 14.86 0.21
C VAL A 51 -19.22 15.97 -0.83
N ILE A 52 -17.95 16.20 -1.20
CA ILE A 52 -17.60 17.04 -2.36
C ILE A 52 -17.26 16.12 -3.53
N THR A 53 -18.05 16.21 -4.59
CA THR A 53 -17.79 15.49 -5.85
C THR A 53 -17.13 16.44 -6.84
N CYS A 54 -15.93 16.10 -7.28
CA CYS A 54 -15.15 16.81 -8.27
C CYS A 54 -14.49 15.81 -9.22
N ALA A 55 -14.42 16.12 -10.52
CA ALA A 55 -13.81 15.24 -11.50
C ALA A 55 -12.30 15.48 -11.59
N ALA A 56 -11.47 14.44 -11.40
CA ALA A 56 -10.06 14.50 -11.73
C ALA A 56 -9.85 14.48 -13.26
N PRO A 57 -8.73 15.02 -13.78
CA PRO A 57 -8.35 14.85 -15.19
C PRO A 57 -8.26 13.36 -15.55
N ASN A 58 -8.75 12.99 -16.73
CA ASN A 58 -8.72 11.61 -17.20
C ASN A 58 -7.59 11.44 -18.23
N LEU A 59 -6.46 10.92 -17.77
CA LEU A 59 -5.23 10.76 -18.56
C LEU A 59 -5.08 9.35 -19.15
N ARG A 60 -6.16 8.56 -19.19
CA ARG A 60 -6.13 7.22 -19.80
C ARG A 60 -5.86 7.31 -21.30
N ASN A 61 -5.19 6.30 -21.84
CA ASN A 61 -4.97 6.16 -23.28
C ASN A 61 -6.28 6.19 -24.11
N MET A 62 -7.37 5.66 -23.54
CA MET A 62 -8.72 5.78 -24.09
C MET A 62 -9.63 6.35 -23.00
N PRO A 63 -9.88 7.68 -23.00
CA PRO A 63 -10.71 8.34 -22.00
C PRO A 63 -12.17 7.91 -22.03
N SER A 64 -12.73 7.62 -23.22
CA SER A 64 -14.11 7.16 -23.37
C SER A 64 -14.33 5.76 -22.82
N ASN A 65 -15.50 5.51 -22.26
CA ASN A 65 -16.00 4.21 -21.85
C ASN A 65 -17.55 4.19 -21.89
N LEU A 66 -18.17 3.05 -21.56
CA LEU A 66 -19.63 2.89 -21.56
C LEU A 66 -20.33 3.93 -20.66
N MET A 67 -19.73 4.32 -19.54
CA MET A 67 -20.30 5.30 -18.61
C MET A 67 -20.06 6.74 -19.06
N ASN A 68 -19.00 6.97 -19.84
CA ASN A 68 -18.63 8.30 -20.34
C ASN A 68 -18.15 8.23 -21.80
N PRO A 69 -19.06 8.06 -22.77
CA PRO A 69 -18.73 7.74 -24.15
C PRO A 69 -18.25 8.93 -24.99
N PHE A 70 -18.29 10.16 -24.45
CA PHE A 70 -18.03 11.38 -25.23
C PHE A 70 -16.69 12.05 -24.87
N THR A 71 -15.85 11.45 -24.04
CA THR A 71 -14.55 12.03 -23.63
C THR A 71 -13.41 11.85 -24.63
N GLY A 72 -13.70 11.27 -25.78
CA GLY A 72 -12.69 11.04 -26.84
C GLY A 72 -11.95 9.71 -26.71
N ASN A 73 -11.23 9.36 -27.77
CA ASN A 73 -10.45 8.11 -27.87
C ASN A 73 -8.94 8.38 -27.96
N VAL A 74 -8.53 9.61 -27.69
CA VAL A 74 -7.14 10.04 -27.70
C VAL A 74 -6.79 10.50 -26.30
N PRO A 75 -5.59 10.16 -25.77
CA PRO A 75 -5.13 10.66 -24.48
C PRO A 75 -5.16 12.19 -24.44
N ALA A 76 -5.36 12.76 -23.26
CA ALA A 76 -5.15 14.18 -23.07
C ALA A 76 -3.65 14.50 -23.28
N ASP A 77 -3.37 15.51 -24.08
CA ASP A 77 -2.03 16.05 -24.28
C ASP A 77 -1.81 17.17 -23.24
N ILE A 78 -1.14 16.82 -22.15
CA ILE A 78 -0.83 17.75 -21.06
C ILE A 78 0.47 17.32 -20.39
N GLU A 79 1.40 18.23 -20.28
CA GLU A 79 2.66 18.02 -19.57
C GLU A 79 2.49 18.18 -18.05
N ASP A 80 3.46 17.69 -17.25
CA ASP A 80 3.39 17.69 -15.79
C ASP A 80 3.19 19.07 -15.18
N ASP A 81 3.79 20.11 -15.73
CA ASP A 81 3.61 21.48 -15.22
C ASP A 81 2.19 22.01 -15.47
N GLY A 82 1.65 21.80 -16.67
CA GLY A 82 0.26 22.14 -16.96
C GLY A 82 -0.75 21.33 -16.15
N LEU A 83 -0.44 20.05 -15.92
CA LEU A 83 -1.22 19.17 -15.06
C LEU A 83 -1.17 19.62 -13.59
N TYR A 84 -0.02 20.04 -13.11
CA TYR A 84 0.16 20.58 -11.76
C TYR A 84 -0.72 21.81 -11.54
N GLU A 85 -0.68 22.79 -12.46
CA GLU A 85 -1.51 24.00 -12.40
C GLU A 85 -3.02 23.66 -12.43
N LEU A 86 -3.41 22.70 -13.27
CA LEU A 86 -4.79 22.24 -13.33
C LEU A 86 -5.22 21.60 -11.99
N HIS A 87 -4.36 20.81 -11.37
CA HIS A 87 -4.64 20.24 -10.05
C HIS A 87 -4.70 21.33 -8.97
N LEU A 88 -3.78 22.30 -8.98
CA LEU A 88 -3.83 23.42 -8.03
C LEU A 88 -5.19 24.12 -8.05
N GLN A 89 -5.64 24.54 -9.22
CA GLN A 89 -6.94 25.24 -9.38
C GLN A 89 -8.10 24.39 -8.86
N ARG A 90 -8.11 23.10 -9.20
CA ARG A 90 -9.19 22.17 -8.86
C ARG A 90 -9.22 21.84 -7.39
N LEU A 91 -8.07 21.56 -6.80
CA LEU A 91 -7.95 21.30 -5.38
C LEU A 91 -8.23 22.55 -4.54
N GLU A 92 -7.76 23.71 -4.96
CA GLU A 92 -8.13 24.98 -4.32
C GLU A 92 -9.66 25.16 -4.29
N ARG A 93 -10.36 24.81 -5.37
CA ARG A 93 -11.81 24.83 -5.40
C ARG A 93 -12.43 23.89 -4.37
N VAL A 94 -11.92 22.66 -4.25
CA VAL A 94 -12.38 21.67 -3.25
C VAL A 94 -12.20 22.20 -1.85
N PHE A 95 -10.99 22.69 -1.51
CA PHE A 95 -10.69 23.23 -0.18
C PHE A 95 -11.57 24.45 0.17
N ARG A 96 -11.79 25.34 -0.79
CA ARG A 96 -12.68 26.52 -0.60
C ARG A 96 -14.12 26.12 -0.36
N VAL A 97 -14.63 25.11 -1.08
CA VAL A 97 -15.99 24.61 -0.85
C VAL A 97 -16.12 23.97 0.51
N ALA A 98 -15.14 23.17 0.96
CA ALA A 98 -15.14 22.58 2.29
C ALA A 98 -15.11 23.66 3.40
N ALA A 99 -14.18 24.61 3.31
CA ALA A 99 -14.05 25.70 4.28
C ALA A 99 -15.31 26.58 4.33
N ALA A 100 -15.90 26.93 3.18
CA ALA A 100 -17.10 27.73 3.10
C ALA A 100 -18.35 27.05 3.70
N ASN A 101 -18.36 25.74 3.83
CA ASN A 101 -19.41 24.96 4.48
C ASN A 101 -19.06 24.55 5.91
N GLY A 102 -17.97 25.07 6.50
CA GLY A 102 -17.60 24.87 7.89
C GLY A 102 -17.11 23.47 8.23
N ALA A 103 -16.50 22.77 7.25
CA ALA A 103 -15.90 21.46 7.51
C ALA A 103 -14.71 21.61 8.48
N GLU A 104 -14.72 20.86 9.57
CA GLU A 104 -13.62 20.81 10.55
C GLU A 104 -12.59 19.76 10.16
N VAL A 105 -13.05 18.63 9.60
CA VAL A 105 -12.21 17.52 9.13
C VAL A 105 -12.37 17.36 7.62
N LEU A 106 -11.25 17.33 6.91
CA LEU A 106 -11.21 17.11 5.46
C LEU A 106 -10.47 15.82 5.14
N ILE A 107 -11.20 14.82 4.61
CA ILE A 107 -10.63 13.54 4.18
C ILE A 107 -10.47 13.53 2.66
N LEU A 108 -9.25 13.30 2.19
CA LEU A 108 -8.86 13.36 0.80
C LEU A 108 -8.20 12.06 0.36
N GLY A 109 -8.40 11.68 -0.90
CA GLY A 109 -7.72 10.52 -1.50
C GLY A 109 -6.65 10.95 -2.52
N ALA A 110 -5.96 9.98 -3.12
CA ALA A 110 -5.04 10.22 -4.25
C ALA A 110 -5.84 10.57 -5.51
N PHE A 111 -6.22 11.83 -5.64
CA PHE A 111 -7.19 12.37 -6.60
C PHE A 111 -6.80 12.09 -8.06
N GLY A 112 -7.51 11.17 -8.70
CA GLY A 112 -7.27 10.77 -10.07
C GLY A 112 -6.09 9.81 -10.30
N CYS A 113 -5.33 9.42 -9.27
CA CYS A 113 -4.15 8.56 -9.42
C CYS A 113 -4.47 7.09 -9.70
N GLY A 114 -5.71 6.67 -9.50
CA GLY A 114 -6.16 5.31 -9.82
C GLY A 114 -6.56 5.19 -11.30
N ALA A 115 -7.85 4.96 -11.55
CA ALA A 115 -8.40 4.70 -12.89
C ALA A 115 -8.13 5.82 -13.92
N PHE A 116 -7.87 7.05 -13.50
CA PHE A 116 -7.58 8.18 -14.40
C PHE A 116 -6.09 8.42 -14.65
N CYS A 117 -5.22 7.59 -14.08
CA CYS A 117 -3.78 7.53 -14.37
C CYS A 117 -3.00 8.84 -14.14
N ASN A 118 -3.45 9.71 -13.23
CA ASN A 118 -2.68 10.91 -12.90
C ASN A 118 -1.38 10.52 -12.16
N PRO A 119 -0.23 11.16 -12.46
CA PRO A 119 1.02 10.93 -11.75
C PRO A 119 0.90 11.31 -10.27
N PRO A 120 1.08 10.40 -9.31
CA PRO A 120 0.80 10.68 -7.90
C PRO A 120 1.73 11.74 -7.30
N ALA A 121 2.97 11.87 -7.78
CA ALA A 121 3.89 12.91 -7.32
C ALA A 121 3.41 14.32 -7.70
N VAL A 122 2.83 14.50 -8.90
CA VAL A 122 2.26 15.78 -9.35
C VAL A 122 1.06 16.14 -8.47
N VAL A 123 0.17 15.16 -8.25
CA VAL A 123 -1.03 15.34 -7.43
C VAL A 123 -0.69 15.65 -5.98
N ALA A 124 0.24 14.92 -5.37
CA ALA A 124 0.68 15.14 -3.99
C ALA A 124 1.31 16.52 -3.80
N ARG A 125 2.16 16.98 -4.74
CA ARG A 125 2.71 18.35 -4.72
C ARG A 125 1.63 19.42 -4.77
N ALA A 126 0.62 19.25 -5.63
CA ALA A 126 -0.49 20.18 -5.72
C ALA A 126 -1.32 20.21 -4.42
N PHE A 127 -1.59 19.05 -3.81
CA PHE A 127 -2.24 18.98 -2.50
C PHE A 127 -1.44 19.71 -1.42
N LYS A 128 -0.12 19.48 -1.34
CA LYS A 128 0.74 20.15 -0.35
C LYS A 128 0.67 21.67 -0.48
N ALA A 129 0.79 22.19 -1.69
CA ALA A 129 0.73 23.62 -1.95
C ALA A 129 -0.64 24.24 -1.57
N VAL A 130 -1.75 23.54 -1.87
CA VAL A 130 -3.09 23.99 -1.48
C VAL A 130 -3.28 23.87 0.04
N GLN A 131 -2.82 22.80 0.66
CA GLN A 131 -2.88 22.64 2.12
C GLN A 131 -2.17 23.76 2.84
N GLU A 132 -0.96 24.15 2.44
CA GLU A 132 -0.21 25.25 3.05
C GLU A 132 -1.01 26.56 3.09
N LYS A 133 -1.85 26.78 2.08
CA LYS A 133 -2.71 27.97 1.98
C LYS A 133 -3.98 27.88 2.81
N TYR A 134 -4.53 26.68 3.02
CA TYR A 134 -5.86 26.48 3.62
C TYR A 134 -5.84 25.73 4.95
N ALA A 135 -4.69 25.29 5.46
CA ALA A 135 -4.60 24.46 6.68
C ALA A 135 -5.32 25.07 7.89
N SER A 136 -5.27 26.39 8.04
CA SER A 136 -5.88 27.10 9.18
C SER A 136 -7.42 27.06 9.21
N TYR A 137 -8.07 26.60 8.14
CA TYR A 137 -9.53 26.47 8.07
C TYR A 137 -10.04 25.13 8.60
N PHE A 138 -9.16 24.16 8.84
CA PHE A 138 -9.52 22.79 9.23
C PHE A 138 -8.78 22.41 10.51
N GLU A 139 -9.45 21.64 11.37
CA GLU A 139 -8.80 21.01 12.53
C GLU A 139 -7.90 19.85 12.08
N THR A 140 -8.38 19.08 11.10
CA THR A 140 -7.66 17.92 10.55
C THR A 140 -7.79 17.86 9.03
N ILE A 141 -6.67 17.62 8.36
CA ILE A 141 -6.63 17.25 6.95
C ILE A 141 -5.97 15.87 6.86
N GLU A 142 -6.73 14.87 6.42
CA GLU A 142 -6.27 13.50 6.30
C GLU A 142 -6.21 13.07 4.83
N TYR A 143 -5.12 12.42 4.45
CA TYR A 143 -4.96 11.81 3.14
C TYR A 143 -5.16 10.30 3.23
N ALA A 144 -6.39 9.84 3.00
CA ALA A 144 -6.76 8.42 2.93
C ALA A 144 -6.31 7.81 1.59
N VAL A 145 -5.01 7.56 1.46
CA VAL A 145 -4.43 6.98 0.24
C VAL A 145 -4.40 5.47 0.37
N PHE A 146 -5.31 4.80 -0.35
CA PHE A 146 -5.37 3.34 -0.36
C PHE A 146 -4.07 2.73 -0.92
N CYS A 147 -3.57 1.74 -0.21
CA CYS A 147 -2.35 1.00 -0.52
C CYS A 147 -2.69 -0.50 -0.41
N GLY A 148 -2.81 -1.19 -1.53
CA GLY A 148 -2.88 -2.65 -1.55
C GLY A 148 -1.49 -3.25 -1.35
N GLY A 149 -1.38 -4.46 -0.79
CA GLY A 149 -0.11 -5.06 -0.35
C GLY A 149 1.07 -5.04 -1.35
N HIS A 150 0.82 -4.74 -2.63
CA HIS A 150 1.85 -4.67 -3.68
C HIS A 150 1.75 -3.43 -4.58
N GLU A 151 0.72 -2.60 -4.40
CA GLU A 151 0.52 -1.35 -5.17
C GLU A 151 0.63 -0.16 -4.21
N THR A 152 1.86 0.25 -3.91
CA THR A 152 2.15 1.31 -2.95
C THR A 152 2.47 2.65 -3.61
N ARG A 153 2.57 2.71 -4.94
CA ARG A 153 3.03 3.87 -5.71
C ARG A 153 2.38 5.20 -5.29
N ASN A 154 1.06 5.20 -5.12
CA ASN A 154 0.35 6.42 -4.72
C ASN A 154 0.70 6.83 -3.29
N TYR A 155 0.74 5.86 -2.39
CA TYR A 155 1.08 6.08 -0.99
C TYR A 155 2.52 6.55 -0.83
N ASP A 156 3.48 5.92 -1.52
CA ASP A 156 4.90 6.28 -1.48
C ASP A 156 5.13 7.72 -1.94
N ALA A 157 4.48 8.14 -3.05
CA ALA A 157 4.59 9.51 -3.56
C ALA A 157 4.02 10.55 -2.57
N PHE A 158 2.93 10.23 -1.87
CA PHE A 158 2.37 11.10 -0.84
C PHE A 158 3.29 11.18 0.37
N CYS A 159 3.81 10.05 0.87
CA CYS A 159 4.79 10.03 1.97
C CYS A 159 6.02 10.87 1.65
N GLU A 160 6.59 10.73 0.44
CA GLU A 160 7.76 11.49 0.00
C GLU A 160 7.49 13.01 0.01
N VAL A 161 6.37 13.43 -0.58
CA VAL A 161 6.02 14.85 -0.71
C VAL A 161 5.70 15.48 0.65
N PHE A 162 5.00 14.77 1.53
CA PHE A 162 4.61 15.27 2.85
C PHE A 162 5.67 15.03 3.94
N GLY A 163 6.72 14.27 3.65
CA GLY A 163 7.75 13.90 4.62
C GLY A 163 7.22 12.98 5.73
N ALA A 164 6.21 12.17 5.40
CA ALA A 164 5.63 11.22 6.34
C ALA A 164 6.42 9.90 6.33
N GLU A 165 6.60 9.28 7.51
CA GLU A 165 7.14 7.93 7.58
C GLU A 165 6.17 6.95 6.94
N LYS A 166 6.71 6.08 6.08
CA LYS A 166 5.93 5.02 5.45
C LYS A 166 5.49 3.99 6.50
N LYS A 167 4.18 3.84 6.68
CA LYS A 167 3.62 2.79 7.53
C LYS A 167 3.34 1.55 6.69
N TYR A 168 3.74 0.40 7.20
CA TYR A 168 3.51 -0.90 6.59
C TYR A 168 2.40 -1.64 7.33
N ASP A 169 1.43 -2.18 6.59
CA ASP A 169 0.41 -3.07 7.14
C ASP A 169 0.97 -4.49 7.27
N LEU A 170 1.23 -4.89 8.50
CA LEU A 170 1.75 -6.22 8.85
C LEU A 170 0.66 -7.19 9.31
N SER A 171 -0.61 -6.81 9.26
CA SER A 171 -1.74 -7.59 9.80
C SER A 171 -1.78 -9.01 9.23
N ARG A 172 -1.48 -9.20 7.94
CA ARG A 172 -1.46 -10.52 7.30
C ARG A 172 -0.43 -11.49 7.93
N PHE A 173 0.70 -10.96 8.41
CA PHE A 173 1.71 -11.75 9.09
C PHE A 173 1.30 -12.02 10.54
N LEU A 174 0.82 -11.00 11.25
CA LEU A 174 0.37 -11.13 12.64
C LEU A 174 -0.73 -12.19 12.79
N GLU A 175 -1.76 -12.13 11.94
CA GLU A 175 -2.84 -13.12 11.92
C GLU A 175 -2.36 -14.54 11.61
N ALA A 176 -1.36 -14.68 10.72
CA ALA A 176 -0.79 -16.00 10.39
C ALA A 176 0.10 -16.53 11.54
N HIS A 177 0.89 -15.66 12.16
CA HIS A 177 1.71 -16.03 13.33
C HIS A 177 0.86 -16.43 14.54
N GLU A 178 -0.24 -15.73 14.80
CA GLU A 178 -1.17 -16.11 15.88
C GLU A 178 -1.66 -17.57 15.74
N LYS A 179 -1.88 -18.02 14.51
CA LYS A 179 -2.39 -19.38 14.22
C LYS A 179 -1.31 -20.46 14.23
N ASP A 180 -0.16 -20.17 13.67
CA ASP A 180 0.80 -21.21 13.28
C ASP A 180 2.20 -21.10 13.91
N TYR A 181 2.53 -19.96 14.55
CA TYR A 181 3.89 -19.75 15.08
C TYR A 181 4.37 -20.84 16.03
N GLN A 182 3.56 -21.22 17.03
CA GLN A 182 3.95 -22.22 18.01
C GLN A 182 4.22 -23.59 17.37
N ARG A 183 3.45 -23.93 16.33
CA ARG A 183 3.65 -25.16 15.55
C ARG A 183 4.96 -25.07 14.74
N ALA A 184 5.16 -23.95 14.05
CA ALA A 184 6.38 -23.73 13.28
C ALA A 184 7.65 -23.84 14.16
N LEU A 185 7.64 -23.19 15.32
CA LEU A 185 8.74 -23.25 16.28
C LEU A 185 9.01 -24.69 16.79
N GLN A 186 7.96 -25.45 17.08
CA GLN A 186 8.10 -26.85 17.49
C GLN A 186 8.71 -27.71 16.38
N GLU A 187 8.27 -27.54 15.13
CA GLU A 187 8.81 -28.26 13.97
C GLU A 187 10.27 -27.89 13.72
N VAL A 188 10.62 -26.59 13.81
CA VAL A 188 12.03 -26.14 13.72
C VAL A 188 12.88 -26.74 14.83
N LYS A 189 12.46 -26.68 16.10
CA LYS A 189 13.17 -27.26 17.20
C LYS A 189 13.34 -28.80 17.10
N ALA A 190 12.38 -29.46 16.42
CA ALA A 190 12.47 -30.89 16.12
C ALA A 190 13.37 -31.21 14.90
N GLY A 191 13.90 -30.20 14.22
CA GLY A 191 14.74 -30.35 13.02
C GLY A 191 14.03 -30.86 11.78
N TYR A 192 12.70 -30.83 11.74
CA TYR A 192 11.95 -31.28 10.56
C TYR A 192 10.59 -30.57 10.42
N LYS A 193 10.42 -29.82 9.31
CA LYS A 193 9.19 -29.14 8.95
C LYS A 193 8.15 -30.14 8.37
N ARG A 194 6.91 -30.05 8.82
CA ARG A 194 5.79 -30.94 8.42
C ARG A 194 4.62 -30.22 7.81
N THR A 195 4.39 -28.96 8.20
CA THR A 195 3.18 -28.19 7.83
C THR A 195 3.49 -26.97 6.96
N HIS A 196 2.47 -26.28 6.46
CA HIS A 196 2.57 -25.31 5.37
C HIS A 196 2.59 -23.87 5.89
N TRP A 197 3.65 -23.44 6.55
CA TRP A 197 3.79 -22.11 7.15
C TRP A 197 4.95 -21.26 6.60
N MET A 198 5.74 -21.78 5.69
CA MET A 198 6.99 -21.18 5.22
C MET A 198 6.84 -19.74 4.72
N TRP A 199 5.73 -19.44 4.00
CA TRP A 199 5.53 -18.13 3.34
C TRP A 199 5.41 -16.95 4.30
N TYR A 200 4.89 -17.14 5.50
CA TYR A 200 4.64 -16.08 6.48
C TYR A 200 5.56 -16.14 7.69
N ILE A 201 6.15 -17.28 7.96
CA ILE A 201 7.15 -17.44 9.04
C ILE A 201 8.55 -17.03 8.55
N PHE A 202 8.90 -17.38 7.31
CA PHE A 202 10.13 -16.94 6.62
C PHE A 202 9.79 -16.25 5.31
N PRO A 203 9.23 -15.01 5.38
CA PRO A 203 8.75 -14.32 4.20
C PRO A 203 9.89 -13.92 3.25
N GLN A 204 9.58 -13.92 1.95
CA GLN A 204 10.53 -13.56 0.90
C GLN A 204 10.21 -12.19 0.30
N ILE A 205 11.19 -11.58 -0.37
CA ILE A 205 10.95 -10.37 -1.16
C ILE A 205 9.99 -10.63 -2.32
N LEU A 206 9.11 -9.68 -2.60
CA LEU A 206 8.18 -9.73 -3.74
C LEU A 206 8.94 -9.89 -5.07
N GLY A 207 8.52 -10.88 -5.85
CA GLY A 207 9.08 -11.20 -7.15
C GLY A 207 9.87 -12.52 -7.21
N LEU A 208 10.12 -13.19 -6.07
CA LEU A 208 10.69 -14.54 -6.05
C LEU A 208 9.60 -15.61 -6.26
N GLY A 209 8.52 -15.54 -5.51
CA GLY A 209 7.40 -16.46 -5.62
C GLY A 209 6.29 -15.93 -6.52
N HIS A 210 5.60 -16.84 -7.24
CA HIS A 210 4.53 -16.49 -8.19
C HIS A 210 3.15 -17.03 -7.80
N SER A 211 3.04 -17.92 -6.81
CA SER A 211 1.74 -18.40 -6.33
C SER A 211 1.00 -17.28 -5.59
N ARG A 212 -0.34 -17.36 -5.53
CA ARG A 212 -1.16 -16.39 -4.80
C ARG A 212 -0.70 -16.24 -3.34
N THR A 213 -0.38 -17.34 -2.66
CA THR A 213 0.10 -17.35 -1.28
C THR A 213 1.48 -16.69 -1.17
N ALA A 214 2.42 -17.02 -2.07
CA ALA A 214 3.75 -16.42 -2.06
C ALA A 214 3.70 -14.91 -2.32
N VAL A 215 2.83 -14.46 -3.21
CA VAL A 215 2.62 -13.03 -3.49
C VAL A 215 1.96 -12.35 -2.29
N PHE A 216 0.93 -12.94 -1.69
CA PHE A 216 0.21 -12.36 -0.55
C PHE A 216 1.11 -12.14 0.69
N TYR A 217 1.97 -13.11 1.00
CA TYR A 217 2.91 -13.04 2.14
C TYR A 217 4.30 -12.51 1.76
N SER A 218 4.49 -11.95 0.59
CA SER A 218 5.79 -11.37 0.25
C SER A 218 6.02 -10.01 0.92
N ILE A 219 7.28 -9.71 1.19
CA ILE A 219 7.75 -8.39 1.66
C ILE A 219 7.92 -7.49 0.44
N SER A 220 7.32 -6.32 0.44
CA SER A 220 7.30 -5.40 -0.71
C SER A 220 8.66 -4.75 -0.99
N ASP A 221 9.38 -4.35 0.07
CA ASP A 221 10.66 -3.64 -0.01
C ASP A 221 11.45 -3.75 1.30
N ILE A 222 12.65 -3.15 1.33
CA ILE A 222 13.53 -3.16 2.51
C ILE A 222 12.92 -2.43 3.72
N GLY A 223 12.04 -1.45 3.50
CA GLY A 223 11.35 -0.72 4.55
C GLY A 223 10.32 -1.61 5.26
N GLU A 224 9.57 -2.43 4.52
CA GLU A 224 8.65 -3.40 5.11
C GLU A 224 9.41 -4.50 5.87
N ALA A 225 10.55 -4.96 5.35
CA ALA A 225 11.41 -5.90 6.09
C ALA A 225 11.88 -5.30 7.43
N LYS A 226 12.29 -4.03 7.45
CA LYS A 226 12.64 -3.32 8.69
C LYS A 226 11.45 -3.17 9.64
N ALA A 227 10.27 -2.84 9.11
CA ALA A 227 9.06 -2.74 9.92
C ALA A 227 8.68 -4.10 10.54
N TYR A 228 8.79 -5.18 9.76
CA TYR A 228 8.56 -6.55 10.22
C TYR A 228 9.50 -6.93 11.39
N LEU A 229 10.79 -6.64 11.26
CA LEU A 229 11.78 -6.93 12.31
C LEU A 229 11.63 -6.04 13.56
N LYS A 230 11.08 -4.82 13.41
CA LYS A 230 10.81 -3.91 14.53
C LYS A 230 9.49 -4.19 15.25
N ASP A 231 8.59 -4.96 14.65
CA ASP A 231 7.34 -5.35 15.29
C ASP A 231 7.63 -6.27 16.48
N ASP A 232 7.03 -5.97 17.64
CA ASP A 232 7.30 -6.66 18.90
C ASP A 232 7.04 -8.17 18.85
N ILE A 233 6.07 -8.61 18.05
CA ILE A 233 5.72 -10.02 17.89
C ILE A 233 6.55 -10.67 16.79
N LEU A 234 6.51 -10.11 15.58
CA LEU A 234 7.15 -10.71 14.40
C LEU A 234 8.67 -10.72 14.52
N GLY A 235 9.26 -9.64 15.01
CA GLY A 235 10.70 -9.56 15.26
C GLY A 235 11.16 -10.57 16.33
N THR A 236 10.46 -10.63 17.47
CA THR A 236 10.78 -11.60 18.54
C THR A 236 10.67 -13.03 18.03
N HIS A 237 9.59 -13.36 17.31
CA HIS A 237 9.39 -14.69 16.73
C HIS A 237 10.50 -15.07 15.74
N THR A 238 10.94 -14.11 14.92
CA THR A 238 12.02 -14.34 13.95
C THR A 238 13.36 -14.65 14.66
N ILE A 239 13.68 -13.90 15.70
CA ILE A 239 14.89 -14.13 16.51
C ILE A 239 14.83 -15.52 17.15
N GLU A 240 13.73 -15.89 17.82
CA GLU A 240 13.57 -17.20 18.46
C GLU A 240 13.70 -18.36 17.46
N LEU A 241 13.17 -18.19 16.24
CA LEU A 241 13.33 -19.19 15.18
C LEU A 241 14.77 -19.31 14.70
N CYS A 242 15.50 -18.20 14.56
CA CYS A 242 16.92 -18.22 14.21
C CYS A 242 17.76 -18.91 15.29
N GLU A 243 17.51 -18.63 16.56
CA GLU A 243 18.16 -19.30 17.68
C GLU A 243 17.86 -20.79 17.67
N ALA A 244 16.62 -21.20 17.44
CA ALA A 244 16.24 -22.60 17.34
C ALA A 244 16.95 -23.32 16.18
N LEU A 245 17.09 -22.68 15.02
CA LEU A 245 17.83 -23.19 13.86
C LEU A 245 19.33 -23.34 14.18
N LEU A 246 19.91 -22.37 14.86
CA LEU A 246 21.34 -22.42 15.26
C LEU A 246 21.62 -23.51 16.28
N ALA A 247 20.64 -23.87 17.11
CA ALA A 247 20.76 -24.93 18.10
C ALA A 247 20.67 -26.36 17.53
N LEU A 248 20.22 -26.54 16.28
CA LEU A 248 20.16 -27.86 15.64
C LEU A 248 21.58 -28.46 15.45
N GLU A 249 21.70 -29.78 15.53
CA GLU A 249 22.97 -30.47 15.22
C GLU A 249 23.27 -30.48 13.72
N THR A 250 22.25 -30.58 12.87
CA THR A 250 22.40 -30.57 11.42
C THR A 250 22.74 -29.19 10.89
N ASN A 251 23.50 -29.14 9.79
CA ASN A 251 23.76 -27.96 8.97
C ASN A 251 23.17 -28.08 7.56
N ASP A 252 22.33 -29.08 7.33
CA ASP A 252 21.65 -29.30 6.05
C ASP A 252 20.23 -28.72 6.11
N ALA A 253 20.00 -27.59 5.39
CA ALA A 253 18.70 -26.96 5.32
C ALA A 253 17.63 -27.84 4.63
N VAL A 254 18.03 -28.74 3.70
CA VAL A 254 17.12 -29.65 3.02
C VAL A 254 16.59 -30.71 4.00
N GLU A 255 17.43 -31.19 4.92
CA GLU A 255 16.97 -32.10 5.96
C GLU A 255 15.88 -31.49 6.84
N VAL A 256 15.97 -30.19 7.15
CA VAL A 256 15.00 -29.48 8.01
C VAL A 256 13.73 -29.08 7.26
N PHE A 257 13.84 -28.62 6.03
CA PHE A 257 12.73 -27.91 5.35
C PHE A 257 12.23 -28.61 4.08
N ASP A 258 12.92 -29.58 3.55
CA ASP A 258 12.75 -30.13 2.19
C ASP A 258 12.90 -29.06 1.09
N TRP A 259 13.17 -29.52 -0.12
CA TRP A 259 13.16 -28.63 -1.30
C TRP A 259 11.72 -28.32 -1.72
N PRO A 260 11.35 -27.07 -2.04
CA PRO A 260 12.18 -25.85 -2.17
C PRO A 260 12.13 -24.90 -0.95
N ASP A 261 11.69 -25.35 0.22
CA ASP A 261 11.53 -24.48 1.38
C ASP A 261 12.89 -24.08 2.01
N ASP A 262 13.93 -24.92 1.85
CA ASP A 262 15.32 -24.58 2.15
C ASP A 262 15.77 -23.28 1.45
N MET A 263 15.45 -23.15 0.17
CA MET A 263 15.76 -21.93 -0.61
C MET A 263 14.99 -20.70 -0.15
N LYS A 264 13.79 -20.88 0.41
CA LYS A 264 13.02 -19.79 1.01
C LYS A 264 13.65 -19.28 2.30
N LEU A 265 14.21 -20.20 3.12
CA LEU A 265 15.01 -19.81 4.27
C LEU A 265 16.21 -18.96 3.84
N LYS A 266 16.98 -19.40 2.83
CA LYS A 266 18.13 -18.65 2.30
C LYS A 266 17.74 -17.24 1.89
N SER A 267 16.66 -17.10 1.13
CA SER A 267 16.21 -15.79 0.64
C SER A 267 15.66 -14.91 1.77
N CYS A 268 14.94 -15.47 2.75
CA CYS A 268 14.45 -14.74 3.91
C CYS A 268 15.61 -14.21 4.77
N MET A 269 16.58 -15.05 5.11
CA MET A 269 17.74 -14.63 5.90
C MET A 269 18.57 -13.57 5.17
N THR A 270 18.74 -13.69 3.86
CA THR A 270 19.39 -12.66 3.04
C THR A 270 18.63 -11.33 3.09
N LEU A 271 17.30 -11.37 3.01
CA LEU A 271 16.46 -10.17 3.09
C LEU A 271 16.61 -9.48 4.47
N PHE A 272 16.54 -10.25 5.54
CA PHE A 272 16.59 -9.71 6.89
C PHE A 272 17.98 -9.25 7.30
N GLU A 273 19.05 -9.91 6.88
CA GLU A 273 20.43 -9.42 7.04
C GLU A 273 20.63 -8.06 6.36
N MET A 274 20.04 -7.85 5.16
CA MET A 274 20.11 -6.57 4.47
C MET A 274 19.21 -5.50 5.12
N ALA A 275 18.12 -5.90 5.80
CA ALA A 275 17.23 -4.99 6.50
C ALA A 275 17.81 -4.54 7.85
N ASP A 276 18.48 -5.42 8.57
CA ASP A 276 19.13 -5.14 9.85
C ASP A 276 20.54 -5.76 9.87
N PRO A 277 21.55 -5.06 9.32
CA PRO A 277 22.92 -5.56 9.27
C PRO A 277 23.60 -5.64 10.64
N GLU A 278 23.04 -5.03 11.69
CA GLU A 278 23.57 -5.10 13.06
C GLU A 278 23.14 -6.38 13.77
N GLN A 279 22.08 -7.05 13.28
CA GLN A 279 21.63 -8.32 13.80
C GLN A 279 22.40 -9.49 13.19
N GLU A 280 23.34 -10.07 13.95
CA GLU A 280 24.26 -11.12 13.49
C GLU A 280 23.59 -12.48 13.25
N LEU A 281 22.40 -12.73 13.83
CA LEU A 281 21.74 -14.05 13.75
C LEU A 281 21.39 -14.46 12.32
N PHE A 282 20.98 -13.53 11.46
CA PHE A 282 20.62 -13.85 10.08
C PHE A 282 21.83 -14.33 9.28
N GLY A 283 22.97 -13.64 9.46
CA GLY A 283 24.26 -14.06 8.90
C GLY A 283 24.70 -15.41 9.43
N ALA A 284 24.58 -15.65 10.74
CA ALA A 284 24.95 -16.92 11.36
C ALA A 284 24.12 -18.11 10.83
N VAL A 285 22.81 -17.92 10.56
CA VAL A 285 21.98 -18.96 9.91
C VAL A 285 22.46 -19.22 8.49
N LEU A 286 22.80 -18.17 7.72
CA LEU A 286 23.35 -18.31 6.36
C LEU A 286 24.71 -19.03 6.39
N ASP A 287 25.57 -18.72 7.35
CA ASP A 287 26.87 -19.36 7.48
C ASP A 287 26.70 -20.85 7.81
N LYS A 288 25.78 -21.19 8.72
CA LYS A 288 25.54 -22.57 9.14
C LYS A 288 24.96 -23.44 8.04
N PHE A 289 23.90 -22.98 7.38
CA PHE A 289 23.11 -23.81 6.47
C PHE A 289 23.47 -23.62 4.98
N PHE A 290 24.14 -22.52 4.62
CA PHE A 290 24.42 -22.15 3.22
C PHE A 290 25.87 -21.75 2.99
N SER A 291 26.80 -22.11 3.92
CA SER A 291 28.23 -21.78 3.82
C SER A 291 28.49 -20.27 3.62
N GLY A 292 27.66 -19.43 4.19
CA GLY A 292 27.74 -17.98 4.06
C GLY A 292 27.26 -17.40 2.72
N GLU A 293 26.69 -18.21 1.85
CA GLU A 293 26.13 -17.72 0.60
C GLU A 293 24.80 -17.00 0.79
N ARG A 294 24.65 -15.82 0.19
CA ARG A 294 23.42 -15.03 0.13
C ARG A 294 22.62 -15.35 -1.12
N ASP A 295 21.29 -15.15 -1.09
CA ASP A 295 20.47 -15.33 -2.27
C ASP A 295 20.61 -14.15 -3.23
N GLU A 296 21.27 -14.38 -4.37
CA GLU A 296 21.52 -13.34 -5.38
C GLU A 296 20.24 -12.74 -5.97
N ASN A 297 19.15 -13.50 -6.07
CA ASN A 297 17.90 -13.02 -6.62
C ASN A 297 17.24 -12.02 -5.67
N THR A 298 17.27 -12.29 -4.36
CA THR A 298 16.84 -11.33 -3.33
C THR A 298 17.63 -10.03 -3.44
N ILE A 299 18.96 -10.10 -3.53
CA ILE A 299 19.83 -8.92 -3.66
C ILE A 299 19.51 -8.12 -4.95
N LYS A 300 19.33 -8.80 -6.09
CA LYS A 300 18.97 -8.17 -7.37
C LYS A 300 17.62 -7.46 -7.31
N LEU A 301 16.62 -8.07 -6.68
CA LEU A 301 15.28 -7.48 -6.52
C LEU A 301 15.29 -6.26 -5.63
N LEU A 302 16.03 -6.28 -4.52
CA LEU A 302 16.18 -5.13 -3.62
C LEU A 302 16.91 -3.96 -4.30
N LYS A 303 17.92 -4.23 -5.14
CA LYS A 303 18.62 -3.18 -5.90
C LYS A 303 17.76 -2.53 -6.98
N LYS A 304 16.80 -3.24 -7.56
CA LYS A 304 15.88 -2.71 -8.58
C LYS A 304 14.78 -1.81 -8.00
N LYS A 305 14.54 -1.89 -6.69
CA LYS A 305 13.49 -1.15 -5.99
C LYS A 305 14.03 0.10 -5.26
N LYS A 306 15.31 0.36 -5.37
CA LYS A 306 15.95 1.64 -4.99
C LYS A 306 15.83 2.63 -6.15
#